data_07dbbe5047d524b0676335df427b633e
#
_entry.id   07dbbe5047d524b0676335df427b633e
#
_cell.length_a   1.000
_cell.length_b   1.000
_cell.length_c   1.000
_cell.angle_alpha   90.00
_cell.angle_beta   90.00
_cell.angle_gamma   90.00
#
_symmetry.space_group_name_H-M   'P 1'
#
loop_
_entity.id
_entity.type
_entity.pdbx_description
1 polymer ?
#
loop_
_entity_poly.entity_id
_entity_poly.type
_entity_poly.pdbx_seq_one_letter_code
_entity_poly.pdbx_strand_id
1 'polypeptide(L)'
;MAAPPRRRGTPPPRPAAPARDTTPGYRGYLHLADVGDTYTSQEAATLLQLENAVLKRRLFAEPAPPLAPTGHEEEDLAAAPRRVADHFARADAAQLGDDAPRHLVVVGVYPTLENPYGNGFVHRRVKYFQAAGVRVDVAVIDRSAEPRSYEYDGVHVLVGRGAEAAELLRTRHYESVAAHFLVRSLWEPIQDALAGHRFFAYMHGFESRRWIRTVRNHRTQGQVDDAIVDTLERQRFWREVLDHPHGPERFVFVSRWWRRAAQEDMELVFPGQRTAIVHNVIDTDLFRFVPKDPEQRFRVLWVRSAANLNYGADLAVRALERLRDTPLWDRMQVTVIGDGKHFGLFEEAFADDANVTVERRFVVQEEIAALHREHGVFLVPTRLDSQGVSRDEAMASGLVPVTNDAGAVREFVDEDCAMIADVEDVAGLADGLRRLMEDPDLFLRMSRAAAARVRAQTSPEHTVDQEMALMGLAAGPGGRGEENA
;
A
#
# COMPACT_ATOMS: atom_id res chain seq x y z
N MET A 1 49.45 12.87 -25.95
CA MET A 1 49.70 11.55 -25.34
C MET A 1 48.38 11.11 -24.72
N ALA A 2 47.73 10.14 -25.34
CA ALA A 2 46.42 9.61 -24.89
C ALA A 2 46.72 8.44 -23.91
N ALA A 3 46.00 8.41 -22.79
CA ALA A 3 46.10 7.34 -21.81
C ALA A 3 45.49 6.03 -22.37
N PRO A 4 46.01 4.85 -22.03
CA PRO A 4 45.53 3.57 -22.54
C PRO A 4 44.18 3.18 -21.86
N PRO A 5 43.34 2.42 -22.55
CA PRO A 5 42.06 1.99 -22.02
C PRO A 5 42.22 0.99 -20.87
N ARG A 6 41.46 1.19 -19.78
CA ARG A 6 41.41 0.25 -18.65
C ARG A 6 40.80 -1.07 -19.13
N ARG A 7 41.52 -2.15 -18.96
CA ARG A 7 41.00 -3.53 -19.18
C ARG A 7 39.85 -3.78 -18.23
N ARG A 8 38.70 -4.11 -18.73
CA ARG A 8 37.56 -4.67 -17.97
C ARG A 8 38.00 -6.03 -17.45
N GLY A 9 38.03 -6.19 -16.14
CA GLY A 9 38.28 -7.47 -15.50
C GLY A 9 37.13 -8.45 -15.87
N THR A 10 37.50 -9.67 -16.18
CA THR A 10 36.55 -10.78 -16.35
C THR A 10 35.79 -10.98 -15.04
N PRO A 11 34.46 -11.13 -15.08
CA PRO A 11 33.66 -11.44 -13.88
C PRO A 11 34.13 -12.79 -13.29
N PRO A 12 34.03 -12.96 -11.96
CA PRO A 12 34.43 -14.21 -11.31
C PRO A 12 33.55 -15.38 -11.82
N PRO A 13 34.11 -16.61 -11.84
CA PRO A 13 33.37 -17.78 -12.29
C PRO A 13 32.15 -18.02 -11.39
N ARG A 14 31.01 -18.34 -11.99
CA ARG A 14 29.78 -18.69 -11.29
C ARG A 14 30.03 -19.83 -10.30
N PRO A 15 29.61 -19.72 -9.02
CA PRO A 15 29.73 -20.84 -8.09
C PRO A 15 28.87 -22.03 -8.54
N ALA A 16 29.38 -23.23 -8.30
CA ALA A 16 28.66 -24.47 -8.58
C ALA A 16 27.34 -24.51 -7.79
N ALA A 17 26.27 -24.97 -8.44
CA ALA A 17 24.93 -25.06 -7.86
C ALA A 17 24.96 -25.90 -6.55
N PRO A 18 24.49 -25.39 -5.42
CA PRO A 18 24.36 -26.16 -4.19
C PRO A 18 23.19 -27.17 -4.31
N ALA A 19 23.26 -28.22 -3.48
CA ALA A 19 22.25 -29.26 -3.41
C ALA A 19 20.85 -28.68 -3.10
N ARG A 20 19.83 -29.29 -3.70
CA ARG A 20 18.40 -28.87 -3.62
C ARG A 20 17.95 -28.74 -2.17
N ASP A 21 17.70 -27.51 -1.73
CA ASP A 21 16.89 -27.25 -0.55
C ASP A 21 15.41 -27.23 -0.96
N THR A 22 14.62 -28.10 -0.34
CA THR A 22 13.21 -28.30 -0.65
C THR A 22 12.28 -27.50 0.29
N THR A 23 12.64 -26.31 0.66
CA THR A 23 11.81 -25.46 1.55
C THR A 23 10.44 -25.16 0.90
N PRO A 24 9.31 -25.58 1.49
CA PRO A 24 8.00 -25.59 0.81
C PRO A 24 7.42 -24.23 0.47
N GLY A 25 7.90 -23.14 1.07
CA GLY A 25 7.32 -21.79 0.91
C GLY A 25 7.57 -21.10 -0.45
N TYR A 26 8.61 -21.51 -1.19
CA TYR A 26 9.06 -20.79 -2.39
C TYR A 26 8.45 -21.29 -3.71
N ARG A 27 7.86 -22.48 -3.74
CA ARG A 27 7.34 -23.06 -4.97
C ARG A 27 6.23 -22.23 -5.63
N GLY A 28 5.40 -21.54 -4.86
CA GLY A 28 4.34 -20.70 -5.40
C GLY A 28 4.83 -19.40 -6.07
N TYR A 29 6.01 -18.92 -5.70
CA TYR A 29 6.58 -17.68 -6.26
C TYR A 29 7.37 -17.91 -7.55
N LEU A 30 7.95 -19.09 -7.72
CA LEU A 30 8.72 -19.46 -8.91
C LEU A 30 7.86 -19.49 -10.17
N HIS A 31 6.57 -19.83 -10.06
CA HIS A 31 5.64 -19.73 -11.18
C HIS A 31 5.39 -18.30 -11.66
N LEU A 32 5.59 -17.31 -10.80
CA LEU A 32 5.49 -15.90 -11.18
C LEU A 32 6.74 -15.38 -11.89
N ALA A 33 7.88 -16.07 -11.75
CA ALA A 33 9.13 -15.75 -12.42
C ALA A 33 9.13 -16.15 -13.92
N ASP A 34 8.23 -17.04 -14.32
CA ASP A 34 8.12 -17.56 -15.68
C ASP A 34 7.56 -16.55 -16.70
N VAL A 35 7.38 -15.33 -16.31
CA VAL A 35 6.68 -14.34 -17.13
C VAL A 35 7.63 -13.27 -17.61
N GLY A 36 8.11 -13.48 -18.78
CA GLY A 36 8.81 -12.54 -19.65
C GLY A 36 10.32 -12.49 -19.41
N ASP A 37 10.96 -12.44 -20.42
CA ASP A 37 12.30 -12.14 -20.94
C ASP A 37 13.49 -11.91 -19.98
N THR A 38 13.34 -11.95 -18.64
CA THR A 38 14.44 -11.56 -17.72
C THR A 38 15.04 -12.71 -16.93
N TYR A 39 14.22 -13.67 -16.42
CA TYR A 39 14.70 -14.80 -15.62
C TYR A 39 13.78 -16.01 -15.76
N THR A 40 14.40 -17.19 -15.93
CA THR A 40 13.71 -18.47 -15.81
C THR A 40 13.44 -18.78 -14.33
N SER A 41 12.49 -19.67 -14.05
CA SER A 41 12.23 -20.18 -12.69
C SER A 41 13.47 -20.76 -12.02
N GLN A 42 14.38 -21.33 -12.81
CA GLN A 42 15.63 -21.91 -12.34
C GLN A 42 16.65 -20.81 -11.98
N GLU A 43 16.73 -19.74 -12.75
CA GLU A 43 17.58 -18.59 -12.44
C GLU A 43 17.10 -17.85 -11.19
N ALA A 44 15.78 -17.64 -11.04
CA ALA A 44 15.19 -17.09 -9.84
C ALA A 44 15.47 -17.95 -8.60
N ALA A 45 15.37 -19.28 -8.73
CA ALA A 45 15.75 -20.20 -7.65
C ALA A 45 17.24 -20.10 -7.29
N THR A 46 18.10 -19.98 -8.31
CA THR A 46 19.55 -19.82 -8.10
C THR A 46 19.87 -18.49 -7.38
N LEU A 47 19.19 -17.40 -7.76
CA LEU A 47 19.36 -16.09 -7.11
C LEU A 47 18.86 -16.11 -5.66
N LEU A 48 17.76 -16.78 -5.37
CA LEU A 48 17.28 -16.98 -3.99
C LEU A 48 18.26 -17.80 -3.15
N GLN A 49 18.91 -18.81 -3.75
CA GLN A 49 19.95 -19.59 -3.07
C GLN A 49 21.20 -18.74 -2.78
N LEU A 50 21.61 -17.89 -3.72
CA LEU A 50 22.70 -16.94 -3.54
C LEU A 50 22.38 -15.92 -2.45
N GLU A 51 21.18 -15.36 -2.46
CA GLU A 51 20.69 -14.47 -1.41
C GLU A 51 20.83 -15.13 -0.02
N ASN A 52 20.40 -16.38 0.10
CA ASN A 52 20.39 -17.07 1.38
C ASN A 52 21.78 -17.56 1.84
N ALA A 53 22.61 -18.04 0.94
CA ALA A 53 23.82 -18.77 1.33
C ALA A 53 25.06 -17.88 1.54
N VAL A 54 25.24 -16.83 0.76
CA VAL A 54 26.48 -16.05 0.73
C VAL A 54 26.27 -14.62 1.20
N LEU A 55 25.34 -13.90 0.58
CA LEU A 55 25.15 -12.48 0.84
C LEU A 55 24.61 -12.24 2.25
N LYS A 56 23.65 -13.05 2.68
CA LYS A 56 23.02 -12.93 4.00
C LYS A 56 24.00 -13.14 5.15
N ARG A 57 24.85 -14.17 5.08
CA ARG A 57 25.87 -14.41 6.12
C ARG A 57 26.85 -13.25 6.23
N ARG A 58 27.20 -12.65 5.10
CA ARG A 58 28.14 -11.53 5.05
C ARG A 58 27.49 -10.25 5.55
N LEU A 59 26.28 -9.97 5.12
CA LEU A 59 25.57 -8.75 5.49
C LEU A 59 25.17 -8.71 6.96
N PHE A 60 24.76 -9.86 7.54
CA PHE A 60 24.32 -9.93 8.94
C PHE A 60 25.45 -10.13 9.95
N ALA A 61 26.69 -10.33 9.50
CA ALA A 61 27.86 -10.40 10.36
C ALA A 61 28.30 -9.03 10.90
N GLU A 62 27.90 -7.96 10.23
CA GLU A 62 28.30 -6.59 10.59
C GLU A 62 27.08 -5.76 10.98
N PRO A 63 27.19 -4.80 11.91
CA PRO A 63 26.12 -3.85 12.20
C PRO A 63 25.72 -3.06 10.94
N ALA A 64 24.44 -2.67 10.81
CA ALA A 64 24.03 -1.84 9.69
C ALA A 64 24.81 -0.54 9.68
N PRO A 65 25.27 -0.07 8.52
CA PRO A 65 25.85 1.26 8.45
C PRO A 65 24.77 2.28 8.85
N PRO A 66 25.16 3.32 9.60
CA PRO A 66 24.22 4.42 9.89
C PRO A 66 23.75 5.07 8.58
N LEU A 67 22.61 5.73 8.65
CA LEU A 67 22.14 6.53 7.51
C LEU A 67 23.22 7.54 7.11
N ALA A 68 23.41 7.69 5.79
CA ALA A 68 24.30 8.71 5.28
C ALA A 68 23.89 10.09 5.79
N PRO A 69 24.82 10.95 6.24
CA PRO A 69 24.50 12.29 6.73
C PRO A 69 23.75 13.11 5.66
N THR A 70 22.83 13.96 6.09
CA THR A 70 22.16 14.95 5.23
C THR A 70 23.01 16.20 5.07
N GLY A 71 23.96 16.42 5.99
CA GLY A 71 24.76 17.63 6.11
C GLY A 71 24.08 18.77 6.88
N HIS A 72 22.90 18.51 7.45
CA HIS A 72 22.09 19.50 8.19
C HIS A 72 21.82 19.09 9.66
N GLU A 73 22.45 18.03 10.16
CA GLU A 73 22.13 17.43 11.46
C GLU A 73 22.25 18.42 12.62
N GLU A 74 23.34 19.18 12.69
CA GLU A 74 23.57 20.17 13.76
C GLU A 74 22.57 21.32 13.69
N GLU A 75 22.31 21.83 12.49
CA GLU A 75 21.33 22.90 12.24
C GLU A 75 19.93 22.43 12.60
N ASP A 76 19.53 21.23 12.16
CA ASP A 76 18.21 20.69 12.41
C ASP A 76 17.99 20.43 13.89
N LEU A 77 18.95 19.86 14.60
CA LEU A 77 18.87 19.68 16.06
C LEU A 77 18.75 21.00 16.81
N ALA A 78 19.47 22.03 16.41
CA ALA A 78 19.41 23.36 17.04
C ALA A 78 18.09 24.08 16.73
N ALA A 79 17.52 23.88 15.55
CA ALA A 79 16.30 24.58 15.11
C ALA A 79 14.99 23.83 15.43
N ALA A 80 15.04 22.51 15.68
CA ALA A 80 13.86 21.67 15.92
C ALA A 80 12.95 22.21 17.06
N PRO A 81 13.46 22.63 18.24
CA PRO A 81 12.60 23.14 19.31
C PRO A 81 11.77 24.35 18.88
N ARG A 82 12.37 25.29 18.14
CA ARG A 82 11.67 26.45 17.63
C ARG A 82 10.63 26.08 16.58
N ARG A 83 11.01 25.23 15.60
CA ARG A 83 10.11 24.77 14.53
C ARG A 83 8.89 24.04 15.09
N VAL A 84 9.09 23.20 16.13
CA VAL A 84 8.00 22.51 16.84
C VAL A 84 7.12 23.50 17.59
N ALA A 85 7.68 24.47 18.31
CA ALA A 85 6.91 25.50 18.99
C ALA A 85 6.08 26.35 18.01
N ASP A 86 6.66 26.76 16.88
CA ASP A 86 5.98 27.52 15.83
C ASP A 86 4.87 26.69 15.16
N HIS A 87 5.05 25.38 15.03
CA HIS A 87 4.03 24.45 14.52
C HIS A 87 2.82 24.42 15.47
N PHE A 88 3.03 24.23 16.76
CA PHE A 88 1.95 24.17 17.74
C PHE A 88 1.24 25.50 17.92
N ALA A 89 1.92 26.61 17.85
CA ALA A 89 1.29 27.94 17.92
C ALA A 89 0.22 28.12 16.81
N ARG A 90 0.35 27.40 15.71
CA ARG A 90 -0.65 27.37 14.60
C ARG A 90 -1.70 26.27 14.80
N ALA A 91 -1.28 25.07 15.20
CA ALA A 91 -2.13 23.89 15.31
C ALA A 91 -3.06 23.95 16.53
N ASP A 92 -2.57 24.37 17.70
CA ASP A 92 -3.36 24.38 18.95
C ASP A 92 -4.48 25.44 18.93
N ALA A 93 -4.35 26.49 18.11
CA ALA A 93 -5.40 27.51 17.95
C ALA A 93 -6.70 26.97 17.33
N ALA A 94 -6.64 25.81 16.67
CA ALA A 94 -7.75 25.23 15.91
C ALA A 94 -8.33 23.95 16.52
N GLN A 95 -7.80 23.43 17.66
CA GLN A 95 -8.11 22.09 18.13
C GLN A 95 -8.83 22.02 19.49
N LEU A 96 -9.33 20.80 19.76
CA LEU A 96 -10.05 20.32 20.95
C LEU A 96 -9.38 20.71 22.28
N GLY A 97 -10.15 20.72 23.39
CA GLY A 97 -9.69 21.06 24.75
C GLY A 97 -8.45 20.27 25.22
N ASP A 98 -7.76 20.76 26.25
CA ASP A 98 -6.45 20.24 26.71
C ASP A 98 -6.48 18.76 27.16
N ASP A 99 -7.66 18.24 27.55
CA ASP A 99 -7.84 16.84 28.02
C ASP A 99 -8.06 15.79 26.91
N ALA A 100 -8.11 16.20 25.63
CA ALA A 100 -8.30 15.24 24.54
C ALA A 100 -7.06 14.36 24.35
N PRO A 101 -7.22 13.04 24.11
CA PRO A 101 -6.09 12.14 23.89
C PRO A 101 -5.31 12.55 22.66
N ARG A 102 -3.98 12.43 22.73
CA ARG A 102 -3.07 12.79 21.62
C ARG A 102 -2.53 11.56 20.94
N HIS A 103 -2.55 11.60 19.61
CA HIS A 103 -1.98 10.58 18.74
C HIS A 103 -0.98 11.23 17.78
N LEU A 104 0.20 10.60 17.60
CA LEU A 104 1.19 11.03 16.62
C LEU A 104 1.22 10.05 15.45
N VAL A 105 1.04 10.56 14.23
CA VAL A 105 1.25 9.83 12.99
C VAL A 105 2.60 10.20 12.39
N VAL A 106 3.46 9.20 12.15
CA VAL A 106 4.77 9.35 11.50
C VAL A 106 4.73 8.70 10.12
N VAL A 107 5.06 9.45 9.08
CA VAL A 107 5.04 8.99 7.69
C VAL A 107 6.21 9.58 6.89
N GLY A 108 6.54 8.96 5.75
CA GLY A 108 7.50 9.54 4.80
C GLY A 108 6.84 10.51 3.80
N VAL A 109 5.53 10.37 3.58
CA VAL A 109 4.75 11.21 2.65
C VAL A 109 3.36 11.42 3.24
N TYR A 110 2.82 12.64 3.13
CA TYR A 110 1.45 12.97 3.50
C TYR A 110 0.83 13.87 2.44
N PRO A 111 -0.50 13.89 2.24
CA PRO A 111 -1.12 14.69 1.19
C PRO A 111 -0.77 16.17 1.24
N THR A 112 -0.64 16.77 0.06
CA THR A 112 -0.54 18.21 -0.17
C THR A 112 -1.55 18.63 -1.24
N LEU A 113 -1.73 19.93 -1.46
CA LEU A 113 -2.58 20.41 -2.54
C LEU A 113 -2.08 19.99 -3.93
N GLU A 114 -0.75 19.86 -4.08
CA GLU A 114 -0.10 19.43 -5.34
C GLU A 114 -0.11 17.90 -5.50
N ASN A 115 -0.14 17.15 -4.37
CA ASN A 115 -0.16 15.70 -4.36
C ASN A 115 -1.19 15.16 -3.34
N PRO A 116 -2.49 15.20 -3.65
CA PRO A 116 -3.54 14.72 -2.76
C PRO A 116 -3.53 13.20 -2.55
N TYR A 117 -2.76 12.45 -3.37
CA TYR A 117 -2.66 10.99 -3.27
C TYR A 117 -1.59 10.50 -2.28
N GLY A 118 -0.73 11.37 -1.78
CA GLY A 118 0.36 11.02 -0.86
C GLY A 118 -0.13 10.36 0.42
N ASN A 119 -0.38 9.04 0.42
CA ASN A 119 -0.95 8.29 1.54
C ASN A 119 -2.35 8.78 1.98
N GLY A 120 -3.24 9.10 1.04
CA GLY A 120 -4.59 9.59 1.31
C GLY A 120 -5.42 8.70 2.26
N PHE A 121 -5.20 7.38 2.26
CA PHE A 121 -5.85 6.46 3.21
C PHE A 121 -5.34 6.63 4.66
N VAL A 122 -4.10 7.12 4.88
CA VAL A 122 -3.61 7.51 6.21
C VAL A 122 -4.27 8.81 6.64
N HIS A 123 -4.38 9.78 5.73
CA HIS A 123 -5.10 11.02 6.00
C HIS A 123 -6.56 10.77 6.42
N ARG A 124 -7.23 9.85 5.75
CA ARG A 124 -8.60 9.45 6.09
C ARG A 124 -8.71 8.91 7.52
N ARG A 125 -7.74 8.08 7.97
CA ARG A 125 -7.66 7.66 9.38
C ARG A 125 -7.54 8.83 10.33
N VAL A 126 -6.66 9.77 10.02
CA VAL A 126 -6.48 11.00 10.83
C VAL A 126 -7.81 11.75 10.97
N LYS A 127 -8.57 11.90 9.86
CA LYS A 127 -9.88 12.56 9.90
C LYS A 127 -10.88 11.82 10.80
N TYR A 128 -10.92 10.49 10.75
CA TYR A 128 -11.79 9.70 11.63
C TYR A 128 -11.38 9.81 13.10
N PHE A 129 -10.09 9.82 13.41
CA PHE A 129 -9.63 10.03 14.78
C PHE A 129 -9.98 11.42 15.29
N GLN A 130 -9.81 12.46 14.47
CA GLN A 130 -10.24 13.82 14.82
C GLN A 130 -11.75 13.90 15.05
N ALA A 131 -12.56 13.28 14.20
CA ALA A 131 -14.01 13.20 14.36
C ALA A 131 -14.43 12.46 15.64
N ALA A 132 -13.61 11.50 16.10
CA ALA A 132 -13.81 10.79 17.36
C ALA A 132 -13.26 11.54 18.60
N GLY A 133 -12.77 12.77 18.44
CA GLY A 133 -12.29 13.61 19.55
C GLY A 133 -10.83 13.40 19.92
N VAL A 134 -10.03 12.75 19.07
CA VAL A 134 -8.59 12.58 19.27
C VAL A 134 -7.82 13.75 18.64
N ARG A 135 -6.87 14.33 19.37
CA ARG A 135 -5.91 15.26 18.79
C ARG A 135 -4.87 14.49 18.00
N VAL A 136 -4.72 14.77 16.72
CA VAL A 136 -3.75 14.09 15.86
C VAL A 136 -2.72 15.06 15.34
N ASP A 137 -1.47 14.82 15.71
CA ASP A 137 -0.33 15.49 15.12
C ASP A 137 0.26 14.57 14.01
N VAL A 138 0.71 15.18 12.90
CA VAL A 138 1.32 14.45 11.79
C VAL A 138 2.75 14.94 11.58
N ALA A 139 3.71 14.02 11.66
CA ALA A 139 5.11 14.26 11.34
C ALA A 139 5.50 13.54 10.04
N VAL A 140 5.95 14.31 9.06
CA VAL A 140 6.54 13.78 7.83
C VAL A 140 8.06 13.84 7.97
N ILE A 141 8.72 12.68 7.87
CA ILE A 141 10.18 12.59 7.85
C ILE A 141 10.63 12.39 6.40
N ASP A 142 11.15 13.45 5.81
CA ASP A 142 11.76 13.46 4.49
C ASP A 142 13.16 14.07 4.59
N ARG A 143 14.18 13.22 4.48
CA ARG A 143 15.61 13.61 4.64
C ARG A 143 16.10 14.61 3.58
N SER A 144 15.37 14.75 2.48
CA SER A 144 15.68 15.68 1.39
C SER A 144 14.88 16.99 1.47
N ALA A 145 13.83 17.04 2.31
CA ALA A 145 12.96 18.21 2.36
C ALA A 145 13.55 19.37 3.18
N GLU A 146 13.15 20.59 2.82
CA GLU A 146 13.29 21.73 3.71
C GLU A 146 12.23 21.65 4.81
N PRO A 147 12.62 21.77 6.11
CA PRO A 147 11.68 21.72 7.23
C PRO A 147 10.63 22.83 7.13
N ARG A 148 9.36 22.45 7.27
CA ARG A 148 8.22 23.37 7.18
C ARG A 148 6.98 22.82 7.87
N SER A 149 6.00 23.69 8.13
CA SER A 149 4.64 23.29 8.49
C SER A 149 3.66 23.71 7.42
N TYR A 150 2.66 22.88 7.16
CA TYR A 150 1.54 23.19 6.29
C TYR A 150 0.24 22.62 6.84
N GLU A 151 -0.87 23.01 6.27
CA GLU A 151 -2.20 22.48 6.57
C GLU A 151 -2.78 21.80 5.31
N TYR A 152 -3.39 20.65 5.52
CA TYR A 152 -4.14 19.94 4.49
C TYR A 152 -5.45 19.42 5.09
N ASP A 153 -6.58 19.87 4.57
CA ASP A 153 -7.92 19.49 5.01
C ASP A 153 -8.11 19.55 6.54
N GLY A 154 -7.69 20.66 7.16
CA GLY A 154 -7.79 20.88 8.61
C GLY A 154 -6.81 20.03 9.44
N VAL A 155 -5.83 19.38 8.83
CA VAL A 155 -4.75 18.65 9.50
C VAL A 155 -3.45 19.44 9.39
N HIS A 156 -2.86 19.79 10.54
CA HIS A 156 -1.56 20.42 10.58
C HIS A 156 -0.44 19.40 10.50
N VAL A 157 0.48 19.60 9.56
CA VAL A 157 1.55 18.68 9.23
C VAL A 157 2.91 19.35 9.44
N LEU A 158 3.77 18.70 10.22
CA LEU A 158 5.16 19.12 10.42
C LEU A 158 6.07 18.25 9.54
N VAL A 159 6.78 18.89 8.63
CA VAL A 159 7.79 18.22 7.77
C VAL A 159 9.18 18.53 8.28
N GLY A 160 10.01 17.52 8.38
CA GLY A 160 11.41 17.68 8.76
C GLY A 160 12.27 16.51 8.34
N ARG A 161 13.58 16.60 8.64
CA ARG A 161 14.54 15.55 8.31
C ARG A 161 14.68 14.50 9.43
N GLY A 162 13.86 14.62 10.50
CA GLY A 162 13.79 13.67 11.62
C GLY A 162 13.98 14.33 12.99
N ALA A 163 14.76 15.39 13.11
CA ALA A 163 14.97 16.11 14.37
C ALA A 163 13.65 16.67 14.93
N GLU A 164 12.77 17.17 14.07
CA GLU A 164 11.47 17.70 14.43
C GLU A 164 10.53 16.62 14.99
N ALA A 165 10.50 15.44 14.38
CA ALA A 165 9.70 14.32 14.87
C ALA A 165 10.23 13.80 16.21
N ALA A 166 11.54 13.72 16.40
CA ALA A 166 12.14 13.38 17.69
C ALA A 166 11.84 14.43 18.76
N GLU A 167 11.84 15.72 18.42
CA GLU A 167 11.51 16.81 19.34
C GLU A 167 10.04 16.80 19.75
N LEU A 168 9.11 16.47 18.83
CA LEU A 168 7.69 16.23 19.16
C LEU A 168 7.58 15.19 20.28
N LEU A 169 8.25 14.05 20.13
CA LEU A 169 8.22 12.95 21.09
C LEU A 169 8.85 13.31 22.45
N ARG A 170 9.87 14.18 22.48
CA ARG A 170 10.51 14.63 23.74
C ARG A 170 9.69 15.65 24.48
N THR A 171 8.95 16.50 23.78
CA THR A 171 8.28 17.68 24.36
C THR A 171 6.80 17.48 24.60
N ARG A 172 6.18 16.45 23.98
CA ARG A 172 4.76 16.17 24.14
C ARG A 172 4.52 14.71 24.54
N HIS A 173 3.53 14.51 25.40
CA HIS A 173 3.02 13.16 25.68
C HIS A 173 2.02 12.76 24.60
N TYR A 174 2.20 11.57 24.03
CA TYR A 174 1.27 10.93 23.12
C TYR A 174 0.83 9.60 23.71
N GLU A 175 -0.48 9.37 23.83
CA GLU A 175 -1.06 8.09 24.24
C GLU A 175 -0.67 6.98 23.28
N SER A 176 -0.49 7.35 22.00
CA SER A 176 0.01 6.42 20.99
C SER A 176 0.75 7.14 19.86
N VAL A 177 1.72 6.44 19.29
CA VAL A 177 2.50 6.86 18.12
C VAL A 177 2.36 5.76 17.06
N ALA A 178 1.94 6.11 15.84
CA ALA A 178 1.82 5.18 14.74
C ALA A 178 2.74 5.58 13.59
N ALA A 179 3.62 4.69 13.15
CA ALA A 179 4.37 4.87 11.92
C ALA A 179 3.76 4.02 10.80
N HIS A 180 3.42 4.67 9.68
CA HIS A 180 2.97 3.98 8.48
C HIS A 180 4.11 3.88 7.49
N PHE A 181 4.29 2.69 6.89
CA PHE A 181 5.39 2.39 5.98
C PHE A 181 6.77 2.58 6.63
N LEU A 182 6.94 2.05 7.83
CA LEU A 182 8.18 2.21 8.59
C LEU A 182 9.37 1.65 7.83
N VAL A 183 10.34 2.52 7.59
CA VAL A 183 11.65 2.22 7.01
C VAL A 183 12.75 2.85 7.84
N ARG A 184 14.01 2.46 7.59
CA ARG A 184 15.15 2.93 8.38
C ARG A 184 15.22 4.45 8.51
N SER A 185 14.93 5.19 7.45
CA SER A 185 14.96 6.66 7.45
C SER A 185 13.87 7.32 8.33
N LEU A 186 12.78 6.61 8.59
CA LEU A 186 11.77 7.05 9.55
C LEU A 186 12.11 6.61 10.98
N TRP A 187 12.73 5.44 11.12
CA TRP A 187 12.99 4.82 12.41
C TRP A 187 14.17 5.44 13.16
N GLU A 188 15.35 5.49 12.54
CA GLU A 188 16.59 5.93 13.20
C GLU A 188 16.47 7.31 13.89
N PRO A 189 15.82 8.33 13.29
CA PRO A 189 15.70 9.63 13.95
C PRO A 189 14.86 9.63 15.22
N ILE A 190 13.92 8.70 15.37
CA ILE A 190 12.91 8.72 16.45
C ILE A 190 13.08 7.58 17.47
N GLN A 191 13.84 6.53 17.17
CA GLN A 191 13.88 5.30 17.97
C GLN A 191 14.14 5.53 19.46
N ASP A 192 15.07 6.42 19.83
CA ASP A 192 15.39 6.71 21.21
C ASP A 192 14.33 7.63 21.87
N ALA A 193 13.72 8.51 21.09
CA ALA A 193 12.66 9.40 21.56
C ALA A 193 11.32 8.68 21.80
N LEU A 194 11.15 7.45 21.29
CA LEU A 194 9.99 6.60 21.55
C LEU A 194 9.95 6.04 22.97
N ALA A 195 11.00 6.21 23.77
CA ALA A 195 11.00 5.81 25.19
C ALA A 195 9.81 6.40 25.94
N GLY A 196 8.98 5.52 26.54
CA GLY A 196 7.79 5.93 27.29
C GLY A 196 6.53 6.14 26.44
N HIS A 197 6.60 6.00 25.13
CA HIS A 197 5.43 6.05 24.24
C HIS A 197 4.98 4.66 23.80
N ARG A 198 3.68 4.47 23.62
CA ARG A 198 3.12 3.26 22.98
C ARG A 198 3.30 3.40 21.47
N PHE A 199 4.13 2.57 20.88
CA PHE A 199 4.49 2.65 19.46
C PHE A 199 3.86 1.53 18.64
N PHE A 200 3.31 1.87 17.46
CA PHE A 200 2.62 0.98 16.53
C PHE A 200 3.25 1.10 15.15
N ALA A 201 3.67 -0.02 14.55
CA ALA A 201 4.19 -0.04 13.19
C ALA A 201 3.16 -0.66 12.24
N TYR A 202 2.65 0.13 11.31
CA TYR A 202 1.70 -0.31 10.28
C TYR A 202 2.41 -0.89 9.07
N MET A 203 2.04 -2.12 8.74
CA MET A 203 2.62 -2.91 7.67
C MET A 203 1.67 -2.95 6.48
N HIS A 204 1.93 -2.10 5.48
CA HIS A 204 1.05 -1.95 4.31
C HIS A 204 1.49 -2.76 3.10
N GLY A 205 2.81 -3.06 2.97
CA GLY A 205 3.27 -3.86 1.86
C GLY A 205 4.75 -3.72 1.53
N PHE A 206 5.15 -2.63 0.88
CA PHE A 206 6.48 -2.52 0.29
C PHE A 206 7.62 -2.55 1.32
N GLU A 207 7.37 -2.10 2.54
CA GLU A 207 8.33 -1.99 3.64
C GLU A 207 8.79 -3.35 4.19
N SER A 208 8.02 -4.42 3.91
CA SER A 208 8.34 -5.78 4.35
C SER A 208 8.23 -6.81 3.21
N ARG A 209 8.43 -6.36 1.97
CA ARG A 209 8.30 -7.20 0.78
C ARG A 209 9.65 -7.67 0.28
N ARG A 210 9.76 -8.96 -0.05
CA ARG A 210 10.91 -9.54 -0.74
C ARG A 210 10.84 -9.26 -2.24
N TRP A 211 11.97 -9.05 -2.87
CA TRP A 211 12.09 -8.70 -4.30
C TRP A 211 11.38 -9.68 -5.24
N ILE A 212 11.39 -10.96 -4.90
CA ILE A 212 10.77 -12.02 -5.72
C ILE A 212 9.27 -11.78 -5.98
N ARG A 213 8.56 -11.12 -5.05
CA ARG A 213 7.13 -10.79 -5.25
C ARG A 213 6.89 -9.78 -6.36
N THR A 214 7.94 -9.08 -6.78
CA THR A 214 7.87 -8.04 -7.81
C THR A 214 8.90 -8.26 -8.92
N VAL A 215 9.36 -9.49 -9.10
CA VAL A 215 10.40 -9.86 -10.07
C VAL A 215 10.12 -9.34 -11.47
N ARG A 216 8.86 -9.31 -11.89
CA ARG A 216 8.42 -8.79 -13.20
C ARG A 216 8.74 -7.30 -13.44
N ASN A 217 8.95 -6.55 -12.38
CA ASN A 217 9.29 -5.13 -12.49
C ASN A 217 10.78 -4.90 -12.74
N HIS A 218 11.62 -5.94 -12.61
CA HIS A 218 13.05 -5.88 -12.83
C HIS A 218 13.39 -6.36 -14.24
N ARG A 219 14.08 -5.53 -15.03
CA ARG A 219 14.38 -5.76 -16.44
C ARG A 219 15.85 -6.06 -16.73
N THR A 220 16.74 -5.81 -15.76
CA THR A 220 18.18 -6.00 -15.90
C THR A 220 18.75 -6.72 -14.68
N GLN A 221 19.92 -7.38 -14.87
CA GLN A 221 20.63 -8.01 -13.77
C GLN A 221 20.93 -7.02 -12.63
N GLY A 222 21.35 -5.80 -12.95
CA GLY A 222 21.63 -4.78 -11.93
C GLY A 222 20.41 -4.44 -11.08
N GLN A 223 19.21 -4.33 -11.70
CA GLN A 223 17.97 -4.10 -10.95
C GLN A 223 17.61 -5.25 -10.02
N VAL A 224 17.91 -6.49 -10.40
CA VAL A 224 17.72 -7.65 -9.52
C VAL A 224 18.72 -7.65 -8.39
N ASP A 225 19.99 -7.37 -8.67
CA ASP A 225 21.04 -7.31 -7.66
C ASP A 225 20.71 -6.24 -6.60
N ASP A 226 20.30 -5.05 -7.03
CA ASP A 226 19.84 -3.97 -6.14
C ASP A 226 18.62 -4.41 -5.31
N ALA A 227 17.64 -5.05 -5.93
CA ALA A 227 16.42 -5.49 -5.24
C ALA A 227 16.69 -6.60 -4.21
N ILE A 228 17.71 -7.46 -4.45
CA ILE A 228 18.19 -8.45 -3.49
C ILE A 228 18.82 -7.73 -2.29
N VAL A 229 19.72 -6.78 -2.53
CA VAL A 229 20.35 -6.00 -1.47
C VAL A 229 19.31 -5.26 -0.63
N ASP A 230 18.36 -4.58 -1.27
CA ASP A 230 17.25 -3.91 -0.59
C ASP A 230 16.39 -4.86 0.25
N THR A 231 16.19 -6.09 -0.20
CA THR A 231 15.47 -7.10 0.58
C THR A 231 16.24 -7.50 1.82
N LEU A 232 17.53 -7.76 1.69
CA LEU A 232 18.40 -8.15 2.80
C LEU A 232 18.51 -7.03 3.85
N GLU A 233 18.60 -5.77 3.41
CA GLU A 233 18.58 -4.61 4.30
C GLU A 233 17.25 -4.47 5.05
N ARG A 234 16.11 -4.73 4.38
CA ARG A 234 14.78 -4.77 5.05
C ARG A 234 14.69 -5.90 6.06
N GLN A 235 15.18 -7.10 5.73
CA GLN A 235 15.22 -8.24 6.67
C GLN A 235 16.04 -7.93 7.92
N ARG A 236 17.17 -7.27 7.75
CA ARG A 236 18.02 -6.81 8.84
C ARG A 236 17.33 -5.73 9.67
N PHE A 237 16.80 -4.71 9.01
CA PHE A 237 16.07 -3.62 9.64
C PHE A 237 14.92 -4.10 10.53
N TRP A 238 14.10 -5.03 10.04
CA TRP A 238 12.96 -5.54 10.82
C TRP A 238 13.39 -6.38 12.03
N ARG A 239 14.57 -7.04 11.99
CA ARG A 239 15.13 -7.69 13.18
C ARG A 239 15.57 -6.66 14.21
N GLU A 240 16.28 -5.62 13.78
CA GLU A 240 16.71 -4.52 14.64
C GLU A 240 15.49 -3.85 15.33
N VAL A 241 14.44 -3.55 14.58
CA VAL A 241 13.20 -2.95 15.11
C VAL A 241 12.47 -3.89 16.07
N LEU A 242 12.42 -5.20 15.77
CA LEU A 242 11.76 -6.19 16.63
C LEU A 242 12.46 -6.35 17.98
N ASP A 243 13.79 -6.31 17.98
CA ASP A 243 14.65 -6.54 19.15
C ASP A 243 14.93 -5.25 19.93
N HIS A 244 14.57 -4.07 19.37
CA HIS A 244 14.84 -2.78 20.01
C HIS A 244 14.00 -2.59 21.28
N PRO A 245 14.57 -2.05 22.39
CA PRO A 245 13.84 -1.84 23.65
C PRO A 245 12.63 -0.92 23.52
N HIS A 246 12.67 0.02 22.58
CA HIS A 246 11.57 0.94 22.25
C HIS A 246 10.88 0.55 20.93
N GLY A 247 11.01 -0.71 20.50
CA GLY A 247 10.34 -1.25 19.32
C GLY A 247 8.82 -1.29 19.46
N PRO A 248 8.08 -1.52 18.35
CA PRO A 248 6.62 -1.46 18.36
C PRO A 248 5.97 -2.33 19.42
N GLU A 249 5.02 -1.77 20.17
CA GLU A 249 4.12 -2.55 21.02
C GLU A 249 3.29 -3.53 20.16
N ARG A 250 2.87 -3.05 18.98
CA ARG A 250 2.17 -3.87 17.98
C ARG A 250 2.70 -3.60 16.57
N PHE A 251 2.83 -4.67 15.81
CA PHE A 251 2.93 -4.66 14.36
C PHE A 251 1.54 -4.84 13.79
N VAL A 252 1.01 -3.83 13.13
CA VAL A 252 -0.36 -3.79 12.61
C VAL A 252 -0.35 -4.10 11.13
N PHE A 253 -0.93 -5.23 10.74
CA PHE A 253 -0.99 -5.67 9.34
C PHE A 253 -2.37 -5.39 8.75
N VAL A 254 -2.42 -4.99 7.50
CA VAL A 254 -3.67 -4.68 6.80
C VAL A 254 -4.46 -5.93 6.39
N SER A 255 -3.85 -7.13 6.47
CA SER A 255 -4.52 -8.41 6.24
C SER A 255 -3.78 -9.57 6.91
N ARG A 256 -4.47 -10.69 7.14
CA ARG A 256 -3.86 -11.93 7.62
C ARG A 256 -2.90 -12.50 6.59
N TRP A 257 -3.26 -12.37 5.30
CA TRP A 257 -2.39 -12.80 4.21
C TRP A 257 -1.07 -12.02 4.25
N TRP A 258 -1.13 -10.68 4.37
CA TRP A 258 0.08 -9.86 4.40
C TRP A 258 0.94 -10.16 5.63
N ARG A 259 0.35 -10.42 6.80
CA ARG A 259 1.12 -10.85 7.97
C ARG A 259 1.95 -12.11 7.69
N ARG A 260 1.34 -13.13 7.07
CA ARG A 260 2.07 -14.35 6.69
C ARG A 260 3.16 -14.05 5.67
N ALA A 261 2.81 -13.33 4.63
CA ALA A 261 3.73 -12.93 3.56
C ALA A 261 4.92 -12.13 4.08
N ALA A 262 4.69 -11.17 4.96
CA ALA A 262 5.76 -10.38 5.58
C ALA A 262 6.69 -11.24 6.45
N GLN A 263 6.16 -12.21 7.19
CA GLN A 263 6.97 -13.15 7.98
C GLN A 263 7.85 -14.02 7.08
N GLU A 264 7.28 -14.54 5.99
CA GLU A 264 8.03 -15.31 4.99
C GLU A 264 9.12 -14.46 4.33
N ASP A 265 8.76 -13.25 3.89
CA ASP A 265 9.65 -12.34 3.16
C ASP A 265 10.78 -11.80 4.03
N MET A 266 10.49 -11.49 5.28
CA MET A 266 11.49 -10.99 6.23
C MET A 266 12.22 -12.13 6.97
N GLU A 267 11.80 -13.38 6.75
CA GLU A 267 12.28 -14.56 7.47
C GLU A 267 12.30 -14.32 8.99
N LEU A 268 11.17 -13.81 9.50
CA LEU A 268 11.02 -13.33 10.85
C LEU A 268 9.65 -13.73 11.38
N VAL A 269 9.60 -14.21 12.62
CA VAL A 269 8.34 -14.50 13.31
C VAL A 269 8.00 -13.30 14.20
N PHE A 270 6.97 -12.55 13.86
CA PHE A 270 6.43 -11.54 14.76
C PHE A 270 5.65 -12.22 15.89
N PRO A 271 5.98 -11.97 17.18
CA PRO A 271 5.27 -12.60 18.30
C PRO A 271 3.76 -12.32 18.22
N GLY A 272 2.93 -13.35 18.41
CA GLY A 272 1.48 -13.25 18.24
C GLY A 272 0.84 -12.14 19.09
N GLN A 273 1.29 -11.98 20.33
CA GLN A 273 0.84 -10.93 21.25
C GLN A 273 1.28 -9.52 20.82
N ARG A 274 2.25 -9.39 19.91
CA ARG A 274 2.72 -8.13 19.34
C ARG A 274 2.19 -7.89 17.91
N THR A 275 1.22 -8.67 17.44
CA THR A 275 0.61 -8.48 16.13
C THR A 275 -0.87 -8.15 16.23
N ALA A 276 -1.36 -7.31 15.31
CA ALA A 276 -2.77 -7.05 15.11
C ALA A 276 -3.10 -7.04 13.61
N ILE A 277 -4.36 -7.32 13.27
CA ILE A 277 -4.88 -7.15 11.92
C ILE A 277 -5.88 -6.01 11.99
N VAL A 278 -5.60 -4.92 11.28
CA VAL A 278 -6.51 -3.78 11.12
C VAL A 278 -6.51 -3.41 9.65
N HIS A 279 -7.65 -3.59 8.99
CA HIS A 279 -7.79 -3.29 7.57
C HIS A 279 -7.71 -1.78 7.30
N ASN A 280 -7.36 -1.40 6.07
CA ASN A 280 -7.52 -0.01 5.65
C ASN A 280 -9.00 0.33 5.62
N VAL A 281 -9.35 1.42 6.27
CA VAL A 281 -10.72 1.91 6.32
C VAL A 281 -11.21 2.35 4.95
N ILE A 282 -12.42 1.99 4.60
CA ILE A 282 -13.12 2.47 3.40
C ILE A 282 -14.18 3.49 3.82
N ASP A 283 -14.14 4.66 3.23
CA ASP A 283 -15.12 5.71 3.44
C ASP A 283 -16.44 5.32 2.76
N THR A 284 -17.31 4.64 3.52
CA THR A 284 -18.61 4.15 3.02
C THR A 284 -19.66 5.25 2.87
N ASP A 285 -19.40 6.47 3.32
CA ASP A 285 -20.26 7.64 3.07
C ASP A 285 -19.94 8.27 1.72
N LEU A 286 -18.66 8.45 1.42
CA LEU A 286 -18.21 8.89 0.10
C LEU A 286 -18.50 7.84 -0.98
N PHE A 287 -18.11 6.58 -0.74
CA PHE A 287 -18.33 5.43 -1.62
C PHE A 287 -19.62 4.68 -1.26
N ARG A 288 -20.70 5.43 -1.02
CA ARG A 288 -21.96 4.83 -0.59
C ARG A 288 -22.57 3.93 -1.67
N PHE A 289 -23.17 2.85 -1.22
CA PHE A 289 -23.93 1.96 -2.10
C PHE A 289 -25.13 2.69 -2.73
N VAL A 290 -25.20 2.60 -4.05
CA VAL A 290 -26.38 2.99 -4.83
C VAL A 290 -26.80 1.77 -5.65
N PRO A 291 -28.07 1.32 -5.56
CA PRO A 291 -28.55 0.21 -6.36
C PRO A 291 -28.26 0.42 -7.85
N LYS A 292 -27.67 -0.58 -8.48
CA LYS A 292 -27.28 -0.52 -9.89
C LYS A 292 -28.46 -0.78 -10.81
N ASP A 293 -28.49 -0.05 -11.93
CA ASP A 293 -29.31 -0.41 -13.08
C ASP A 293 -28.73 -1.66 -13.76
N PRO A 294 -29.56 -2.64 -14.21
CA PRO A 294 -29.06 -3.81 -14.92
C PRO A 294 -28.17 -3.50 -16.13
N GLU A 295 -28.38 -2.38 -16.83
CA GLU A 295 -27.57 -1.99 -17.98
C GLU A 295 -26.17 -1.48 -17.60
N GLN A 296 -25.94 -1.11 -16.34
CA GLN A 296 -24.62 -0.72 -15.87
C GLN A 296 -23.61 -1.90 -15.88
N ARG A 297 -24.07 -3.14 -16.03
CA ARG A 297 -23.18 -4.29 -16.22
C ARG A 297 -22.30 -4.19 -17.49
N PHE A 298 -22.67 -3.34 -18.45
CA PHE A 298 -21.90 -3.06 -19.65
C PHE A 298 -20.93 -1.87 -19.48
N ARG A 299 -21.00 -1.16 -18.36
CA ARG A 299 -20.10 -0.05 -18.05
C ARG A 299 -18.95 -0.53 -17.16
N VAL A 300 -17.79 -0.69 -17.79
CA VAL A 300 -16.58 -1.21 -17.16
C VAL A 300 -15.65 -0.06 -16.83
N LEU A 301 -15.17 -0.03 -15.59
CA LEU A 301 -14.24 0.97 -15.09
C LEU A 301 -12.90 0.34 -14.74
N TRP A 302 -11.80 0.99 -15.14
CA TRP A 302 -10.46 0.75 -14.65
C TRP A 302 -9.87 2.09 -14.18
N VAL A 303 -9.67 2.27 -12.88
CA VAL A 303 -9.05 3.47 -12.28
C VAL A 303 -7.93 3.03 -11.35
N ARG A 304 -6.68 3.18 -11.80
CA ARG A 304 -5.50 2.73 -11.04
C ARG A 304 -4.22 3.39 -11.54
N SER A 305 -3.16 3.28 -10.72
CA SER A 305 -1.80 3.53 -11.17
C SER A 305 -1.31 2.43 -12.13
N ALA A 306 -0.72 2.81 -13.25
CA ALA A 306 0.00 1.92 -14.17
C ALA A 306 1.52 2.03 -14.01
N ALA A 307 2.01 2.44 -12.83
CA ALA A 307 3.44 2.62 -12.57
C ALA A 307 4.22 1.30 -12.57
N ASN A 308 3.57 0.18 -12.28
CA ASN A 308 4.18 -1.15 -12.31
C ASN A 308 3.16 -2.22 -12.73
N LEU A 309 3.65 -3.41 -13.08
CA LEU A 309 2.82 -4.52 -13.54
C LEU A 309 2.05 -5.25 -12.43
N ASN A 310 2.26 -4.92 -11.17
CA ASN A 310 1.51 -5.55 -10.07
C ASN A 310 0.01 -5.24 -10.16
N TYR A 311 -0.33 -4.09 -10.72
CA TYR A 311 -1.72 -3.65 -10.91
C TYR A 311 -2.36 -4.10 -12.22
N GLY A 312 -1.71 -5.02 -12.96
CA GLY A 312 -2.30 -5.77 -14.06
C GLY A 312 -2.84 -4.96 -15.23
N ALA A 313 -2.24 -3.81 -15.58
CA ALA A 313 -2.65 -3.03 -16.75
C ALA A 313 -2.62 -3.86 -18.04
N ASP A 314 -1.58 -4.65 -18.24
CA ASP A 314 -1.42 -5.58 -19.34
C ASP A 314 -2.45 -6.73 -19.35
N LEU A 315 -2.85 -7.21 -18.16
CA LEU A 315 -3.91 -8.21 -18.03
C LEU A 315 -5.29 -7.62 -18.37
N ALA A 316 -5.54 -6.37 -17.94
CA ALA A 316 -6.77 -5.67 -18.26
C ALA A 316 -6.92 -5.45 -19.77
N VAL A 317 -5.86 -4.95 -20.42
CA VAL A 317 -5.84 -4.76 -21.88
C VAL A 317 -6.16 -6.09 -22.58
N ARG A 318 -5.40 -7.15 -22.29
CA ARG A 318 -5.58 -8.46 -22.93
C ARG A 318 -6.96 -9.09 -22.65
N ALA A 319 -7.54 -8.87 -21.48
CA ALA A 319 -8.88 -9.35 -21.17
C ALA A 319 -9.96 -8.63 -21.99
N LEU A 320 -9.84 -7.31 -22.16
CA LEU A 320 -10.74 -6.51 -23.00
C LEU A 320 -10.60 -6.87 -24.50
N GLU A 321 -9.36 -7.04 -24.99
CA GLU A 321 -9.10 -7.46 -26.37
C GLU A 321 -9.78 -8.80 -26.74
N ARG A 322 -9.86 -9.74 -25.78
CA ARG A 322 -10.57 -11.02 -26.01
C ARG A 322 -12.07 -10.85 -26.22
N LEU A 323 -12.67 -9.75 -25.82
CA LEU A 323 -14.08 -9.47 -26.03
C LEU A 323 -14.35 -8.66 -27.30
N ARG A 324 -13.32 -8.08 -27.92
CA ARG A 324 -13.44 -7.19 -29.09
C ARG A 324 -14.18 -7.83 -30.25
N ASP A 325 -13.94 -9.10 -30.51
CA ASP A 325 -14.57 -9.86 -31.62
C ASP A 325 -15.90 -10.50 -31.22
N THR A 326 -16.49 -10.11 -30.11
CA THR A 326 -17.77 -10.63 -29.62
C THR A 326 -18.89 -9.60 -29.77
N PRO A 327 -20.17 -10.01 -29.90
CA PRO A 327 -21.32 -9.09 -29.93
C PRO A 327 -21.48 -8.25 -28.65
N LEU A 328 -20.81 -8.62 -27.57
CA LEU A 328 -20.84 -7.86 -26.31
C LEU A 328 -20.06 -6.56 -26.43
N TRP A 329 -19.01 -6.53 -27.25
CA TRP A 329 -18.12 -5.38 -27.40
C TRP A 329 -18.87 -4.10 -27.82
N ASP A 330 -19.79 -4.21 -28.76
CA ASP A 330 -20.58 -3.07 -29.26
C ASP A 330 -21.49 -2.46 -28.16
N ARG A 331 -21.80 -3.23 -27.12
CA ARG A 331 -22.62 -2.76 -25.99
C ARG A 331 -21.79 -2.23 -24.83
N MET A 332 -20.52 -2.61 -24.77
CA MET A 332 -19.63 -2.19 -23.70
C MET A 332 -19.31 -0.71 -23.78
N GLN A 333 -19.16 -0.09 -22.62
CA GLN A 333 -18.57 1.23 -22.44
C GLN A 333 -17.44 1.05 -21.42
N VAL A 334 -16.22 1.25 -21.86
CA VAL A 334 -15.04 1.06 -21.01
C VAL A 334 -14.42 2.42 -20.73
N THR A 335 -14.22 2.71 -19.43
CA THR A 335 -13.53 3.92 -18.98
C THR A 335 -12.23 3.53 -18.30
N VAL A 336 -11.11 4.03 -18.81
CA VAL A 336 -9.76 3.77 -18.29
C VAL A 336 -9.15 5.11 -17.86
N ILE A 337 -8.85 5.25 -16.58
CA ILE A 337 -8.24 6.47 -16.02
C ILE A 337 -7.05 6.09 -15.15
N GLY A 338 -5.94 6.77 -15.31
CA GLY A 338 -4.74 6.54 -14.53
C GLY A 338 -3.49 7.17 -15.14
N ASP A 339 -2.35 6.84 -14.55
CA ASP A 339 -1.06 7.23 -15.06
C ASP A 339 0.04 6.24 -14.67
N GLY A 340 1.17 6.33 -15.34
CA GLY A 340 2.36 5.52 -15.10
C GLY A 340 2.97 4.97 -16.39
N LYS A 341 4.15 4.38 -16.25
CA LYS A 341 4.96 3.93 -17.40
C LYS A 341 4.29 2.87 -18.29
N HIS A 342 3.29 2.14 -17.76
CA HIS A 342 2.54 1.11 -18.49
C HIS A 342 1.17 1.58 -18.96
N PHE A 343 0.80 2.85 -18.74
CA PHE A 343 -0.50 3.36 -19.16
C PHE A 343 -0.64 3.41 -20.69
N GLY A 344 0.47 3.62 -21.41
CA GLY A 344 0.53 3.55 -22.88
C GLY A 344 -0.03 2.26 -23.50
N LEU A 345 -0.07 1.16 -22.75
CA LEU A 345 -0.69 -0.09 -23.20
C LEU A 345 -2.18 0.08 -23.55
N PHE A 346 -2.91 0.89 -22.77
CA PHE A 346 -4.32 1.19 -23.05
C PHE A 346 -4.46 2.16 -24.23
N GLU A 347 -3.63 3.21 -24.30
CA GLU A 347 -3.66 4.19 -25.37
C GLU A 347 -3.38 3.55 -26.74
N GLU A 348 -2.43 2.60 -26.77
CA GLU A 348 -2.08 1.87 -27.99
C GLU A 348 -3.16 0.85 -28.40
N ALA A 349 -3.67 0.06 -27.41
CA ALA A 349 -4.60 -1.01 -27.69
C ALA A 349 -5.98 -0.52 -28.15
N PHE A 350 -6.43 0.63 -27.65
CA PHE A 350 -7.82 1.11 -27.83
C PHE A 350 -7.93 2.47 -28.53
N ALA A 351 -6.90 2.88 -29.26
CA ALA A 351 -6.88 4.17 -29.97
C ALA A 351 -8.07 4.37 -30.92
N ASP A 352 -8.54 3.28 -31.55
CA ASP A 352 -9.59 3.30 -32.58
C ASP A 352 -10.96 2.80 -32.07
N ASP A 353 -11.06 2.42 -30.79
CA ASP A 353 -12.30 1.86 -30.21
C ASP A 353 -13.20 2.96 -29.65
N ALA A 354 -14.24 3.34 -30.36
CA ALA A 354 -15.14 4.43 -29.98
C ALA A 354 -15.91 4.22 -28.66
N ASN A 355 -16.01 2.97 -28.18
CA ASN A 355 -16.65 2.60 -26.93
C ASN A 355 -15.66 2.53 -25.74
N VAL A 356 -14.38 2.87 -25.95
CA VAL A 356 -13.34 2.91 -24.91
C VAL A 356 -12.84 4.34 -24.74
N THR A 357 -12.99 4.89 -23.53
CA THR A 357 -12.44 6.19 -23.15
C THR A 357 -11.17 5.96 -22.35
N VAL A 358 -10.05 6.51 -22.82
CA VAL A 358 -8.75 6.41 -22.15
C VAL A 358 -8.25 7.79 -21.76
N GLU A 359 -8.07 8.02 -20.45
CA GLU A 359 -7.66 9.31 -19.91
C GLU A 359 -6.41 9.17 -19.05
N ARG A 360 -5.27 9.71 -19.53
CA ARG A 360 -4.03 9.75 -18.75
C ARG A 360 -4.07 10.90 -17.78
N ARG A 361 -4.56 10.65 -16.58
CA ARG A 361 -4.61 11.62 -15.49
C ARG A 361 -4.86 10.95 -14.14
N PHE A 362 -4.67 11.69 -13.09
CA PHE A 362 -5.17 11.33 -11.76
C PHE A 362 -6.56 11.94 -11.54
N VAL A 363 -7.33 11.30 -10.67
CA VAL A 363 -8.69 11.73 -10.27
C VAL A 363 -8.80 11.81 -8.76
N VAL A 364 -9.47 12.83 -8.26
CA VAL A 364 -9.76 12.97 -6.81
C VAL A 364 -10.83 11.97 -6.39
N GLN A 365 -10.93 11.71 -5.10
CA GLN A 365 -11.81 10.65 -4.58
C GLN A 365 -13.29 10.91 -4.84
N GLU A 366 -13.71 12.16 -4.80
CA GLU A 366 -15.09 12.58 -5.14
C GLU A 366 -15.44 12.25 -6.60
N GLU A 367 -14.49 12.43 -7.50
CA GLU A 367 -14.65 12.06 -8.90
C GLU A 367 -14.66 10.53 -9.07
N ILE A 368 -13.81 9.79 -8.36
CA ILE A 368 -13.86 8.32 -8.35
C ILE A 368 -15.24 7.86 -7.86
N ALA A 369 -15.76 8.45 -6.79
CA ALA A 369 -17.10 8.13 -6.29
C ALA A 369 -18.21 8.46 -7.31
N ALA A 370 -18.04 9.52 -8.11
CA ALA A 370 -18.95 9.85 -9.21
C ALA A 370 -18.89 8.78 -10.32
N LEU A 371 -17.68 8.41 -10.75
CA LEU A 371 -17.46 7.33 -11.72
C LEU A 371 -18.07 6.00 -11.23
N HIS A 372 -17.91 5.69 -9.94
CA HIS A 372 -18.52 4.49 -9.37
C HIS A 372 -20.05 4.49 -9.47
N ARG A 373 -20.71 5.64 -9.38
CA ARG A 373 -22.18 5.71 -9.55
C ARG A 373 -22.62 5.40 -10.98
N GLU A 374 -21.78 5.70 -11.95
CA GLU A 374 -22.09 5.52 -13.37
C GLU A 374 -21.77 4.12 -13.90
N HIS A 375 -20.82 3.43 -13.28
CA HIS A 375 -20.32 2.13 -13.72
C HIS A 375 -20.86 1.00 -12.85
N GLY A 376 -20.88 -0.21 -13.41
CA GLY A 376 -21.33 -1.42 -12.69
C GLY A 376 -20.21 -2.44 -12.45
N VAL A 377 -19.18 -2.45 -13.28
CA VAL A 377 -18.10 -3.43 -13.22
C VAL A 377 -16.77 -2.73 -13.01
N PHE A 378 -15.97 -3.24 -12.08
CA PHE A 378 -14.61 -2.76 -11.83
C PHE A 378 -13.60 -3.79 -12.27
N LEU A 379 -12.95 -3.55 -13.41
CA LEU A 379 -11.89 -4.43 -13.92
C LEU A 379 -10.58 -4.12 -13.17
N VAL A 380 -10.18 -5.02 -12.28
CA VAL A 380 -9.11 -4.77 -11.31
C VAL A 380 -8.17 -5.96 -11.20
N PRO A 381 -7.59 -6.44 -12.31
CA PRO A 381 -6.62 -7.52 -12.24
C PRO A 381 -5.42 -7.07 -11.41
N THR A 382 -4.88 -8.01 -10.64
CA THR A 382 -3.72 -7.75 -9.79
C THR A 382 -2.81 -8.97 -9.70
N ARG A 383 -1.52 -8.74 -9.46
CA ARG A 383 -0.53 -9.80 -9.20
C ARG A 383 -0.06 -9.82 -7.76
N LEU A 384 -0.23 -8.70 -7.08
CA LEU A 384 0.10 -8.57 -5.66
C LEU A 384 -0.74 -7.45 -5.06
N ASP A 385 -1.49 -7.77 -4.04
CA ASP A 385 -2.20 -6.78 -3.24
C ASP A 385 -2.18 -7.20 -1.77
N SER A 386 -1.95 -6.27 -0.87
CA SER A 386 -1.98 -6.50 0.57
C SER A 386 -3.39 -6.38 1.16
N GLN A 387 -4.28 -5.64 0.47
CA GLN A 387 -5.71 -5.52 0.77
C GLN A 387 -6.53 -5.29 -0.51
N GLY A 388 -6.28 -4.18 -1.24
CA GLY A 388 -7.02 -3.79 -2.42
C GLY A 388 -8.00 -2.65 -2.16
N VAL A 389 -7.52 -1.53 -1.62
CA VAL A 389 -8.36 -0.37 -1.24
C VAL A 389 -9.24 0.10 -2.39
N SER A 390 -8.70 0.27 -3.60
CA SER A 390 -9.50 0.72 -4.76
C SER A 390 -10.60 -0.26 -5.17
N ARG A 391 -10.35 -1.58 -5.00
CA ARG A 391 -11.38 -2.61 -5.19
C ARG A 391 -12.48 -2.46 -4.14
N ASP A 392 -12.10 -2.31 -2.89
CA ASP A 392 -13.04 -2.19 -1.77
C ASP A 392 -13.87 -0.90 -1.88
N GLU A 393 -13.28 0.22 -2.32
CA GLU A 393 -13.99 1.47 -2.65
C GLU A 393 -15.05 1.26 -3.76
N ALA A 394 -14.69 0.56 -4.83
CA ALA A 394 -15.61 0.22 -5.91
C ALA A 394 -16.73 -0.70 -5.42
N MET A 395 -16.41 -1.74 -4.64
CA MET A 395 -17.39 -2.64 -4.02
C MET A 395 -18.33 -1.91 -3.08
N ALA A 396 -17.83 -0.99 -2.25
CA ALA A 396 -18.66 -0.17 -1.36
C ALA A 396 -19.75 0.58 -2.13
N SER A 397 -19.41 1.08 -3.32
CA SER A 397 -20.33 1.75 -4.26
C SER A 397 -21.22 0.79 -5.08
N GLY A 398 -21.05 -0.52 -4.93
CA GLY A 398 -21.83 -1.55 -5.61
C GLY A 398 -21.30 -1.97 -6.99
N LEU A 399 -20.04 -1.66 -7.35
CA LEU A 399 -19.43 -2.26 -8.52
C LEU A 399 -19.05 -3.71 -8.24
N VAL A 400 -19.17 -4.56 -9.24
CA VAL A 400 -18.71 -5.95 -9.17
C VAL A 400 -17.27 -6.01 -9.66
N PRO A 401 -16.31 -6.41 -8.80
CA PRO A 401 -14.93 -6.54 -9.25
C PRO A 401 -14.73 -7.79 -10.13
N VAL A 402 -13.93 -7.61 -11.18
CA VAL A 402 -13.34 -8.70 -11.97
C VAL A 402 -11.82 -8.66 -11.70
N THR A 403 -11.31 -9.66 -11.02
CA THR A 403 -9.95 -9.67 -10.45
C THR A 403 -9.29 -11.04 -10.54
N ASN A 404 -8.05 -11.14 -10.03
CA ASN A 404 -7.31 -12.42 -9.94
C ASN A 404 -7.20 -12.89 -8.48
N ASP A 405 -7.02 -14.20 -8.29
CA ASP A 405 -6.71 -14.82 -7.00
C ASP A 405 -5.23 -14.59 -6.62
N ALA A 406 -4.92 -13.36 -6.23
CA ALA A 406 -3.55 -12.94 -5.94
C ALA A 406 -3.45 -12.18 -4.61
N GLY A 407 -2.40 -12.48 -3.85
CA GLY A 407 -2.18 -11.77 -2.58
C GLY A 407 -3.32 -11.98 -1.58
N ALA A 408 -3.80 -10.88 -1.00
CA ALA A 408 -4.86 -10.90 -0.01
C ALA A 408 -6.29 -10.91 -0.62
N VAL A 409 -6.44 -11.01 -1.93
CA VAL A 409 -7.75 -10.88 -2.59
C VAL A 409 -8.82 -11.77 -1.95
N ARG A 410 -8.51 -13.05 -1.71
CA ARG A 410 -9.45 -14.02 -1.10
C ARG A 410 -9.82 -13.73 0.36
N GLU A 411 -9.13 -12.86 1.05
CA GLU A 411 -9.51 -12.42 2.40
C GLU A 411 -10.69 -11.42 2.34
N PHE A 412 -10.84 -10.72 1.20
CA PHE A 412 -11.80 -9.63 1.04
C PHE A 412 -12.95 -9.96 0.10
N VAL A 413 -12.78 -10.89 -0.83
CA VAL A 413 -13.80 -11.27 -1.82
C VAL A 413 -13.90 -12.78 -1.99
N ASP A 414 -15.11 -13.21 -2.38
CA ASP A 414 -15.45 -14.57 -2.81
C ASP A 414 -16.33 -14.54 -4.05
N GLU A 415 -16.77 -15.71 -4.51
CA GLU A 415 -17.58 -15.90 -5.70
C GLU A 415 -19.00 -15.31 -5.58
N ASP A 416 -19.46 -14.94 -4.38
CA ASP A 416 -20.75 -14.29 -4.17
C ASP A 416 -20.69 -12.79 -4.52
N CYS A 417 -19.51 -12.16 -4.47
CA CYS A 417 -19.34 -10.72 -4.62
C CYS A 417 -18.33 -10.27 -5.68
N ALA A 418 -17.62 -11.22 -6.33
CA ALA A 418 -16.59 -10.90 -7.32
C ALA A 418 -16.45 -12.01 -8.37
N MET A 419 -16.03 -11.65 -9.59
CA MET A 419 -15.50 -12.59 -10.57
C MET A 419 -14.00 -12.73 -10.34
N ILE A 420 -13.56 -13.95 -10.01
CA ILE A 420 -12.18 -14.22 -9.62
C ILE A 420 -11.58 -15.23 -10.60
N ALA A 421 -10.57 -14.78 -11.34
CA ALA A 421 -9.77 -15.64 -12.22
C ALA A 421 -8.48 -16.10 -11.51
N ASP A 422 -7.84 -17.15 -12.00
CA ASP A 422 -6.51 -17.52 -11.53
C ASP A 422 -5.47 -16.43 -11.85
N VAL A 423 -4.34 -16.47 -11.15
CA VAL A 423 -3.22 -15.56 -11.42
C VAL A 423 -2.78 -15.72 -12.89
N GLU A 424 -2.60 -14.60 -13.63
CA GLU A 424 -2.27 -14.55 -15.05
C GLU A 424 -3.35 -15.13 -16.01
N ASP A 425 -4.50 -15.55 -15.52
CA ASP A 425 -5.57 -16.08 -16.37
C ASP A 425 -6.40 -14.96 -17.02
N VAL A 426 -5.92 -14.49 -18.15
CA VAL A 426 -6.59 -13.49 -18.99
C VAL A 426 -7.93 -14.00 -19.53
N ALA A 427 -8.02 -15.31 -19.82
CA ALA A 427 -9.27 -15.91 -20.32
C ALA A 427 -10.35 -15.93 -19.24
N GLY A 428 -9.97 -16.26 -17.99
CA GLY A 428 -10.87 -16.19 -16.84
C GLY A 428 -11.35 -14.78 -16.54
N LEU A 429 -10.50 -13.75 -16.67
CA LEU A 429 -10.91 -12.35 -16.55
C LEU A 429 -11.95 -11.97 -17.62
N ALA A 430 -11.71 -12.32 -18.89
CA ALA A 430 -12.64 -12.07 -19.99
C ALA A 430 -13.95 -12.84 -19.78
N ASP A 431 -13.91 -14.10 -19.34
CA ASP A 431 -15.09 -14.89 -19.01
C ASP A 431 -15.90 -14.27 -17.86
N GLY A 432 -15.23 -13.78 -16.83
CA GLY A 432 -15.88 -13.04 -15.73
C GLY A 432 -16.66 -11.81 -16.23
N LEU A 433 -16.05 -10.99 -17.10
CA LEU A 433 -16.72 -9.87 -17.75
C LEU A 433 -17.95 -10.35 -18.56
N ARG A 434 -17.75 -11.37 -19.42
CA ARG A 434 -18.83 -11.94 -20.25
C ARG A 434 -20.01 -12.42 -19.41
N ARG A 435 -19.79 -13.19 -18.35
CA ARG A 435 -20.82 -13.73 -17.48
C ARG A 435 -21.66 -12.65 -16.82
N LEU A 436 -21.01 -11.57 -16.33
CA LEU A 436 -21.74 -10.43 -15.75
C LEU A 436 -22.63 -9.74 -16.79
N MET A 437 -22.15 -9.61 -18.04
CA MET A 437 -22.89 -8.97 -19.12
C MET A 437 -24.08 -9.81 -19.61
N GLU A 438 -23.94 -11.12 -19.62
CA GLU A 438 -24.98 -12.06 -20.07
C GLU A 438 -26.06 -12.31 -19.03
N ASP A 439 -25.74 -12.20 -17.72
CA ASP A 439 -26.68 -12.46 -16.62
C ASP A 439 -26.89 -11.21 -15.74
N PRO A 440 -27.95 -10.43 -16.00
CA PRO A 440 -28.27 -9.23 -15.22
C PRO A 440 -28.64 -9.55 -13.76
N ASP A 441 -29.23 -10.71 -13.48
CA ASP A 441 -29.60 -11.10 -12.13
C ASP A 441 -28.35 -11.47 -11.31
N LEU A 442 -27.40 -12.15 -11.90
CA LEU A 442 -26.08 -12.42 -11.30
C LEU A 442 -25.37 -11.11 -10.95
N PHE A 443 -25.30 -10.17 -11.92
CA PHE A 443 -24.69 -8.87 -11.71
C PHE A 443 -25.31 -8.12 -10.53
N LEU A 444 -26.65 -8.03 -10.45
CA LEU A 444 -27.35 -7.32 -9.38
C LEU A 444 -27.21 -8.00 -8.02
N ARG A 445 -27.15 -9.33 -7.97
CA ARG A 445 -26.89 -10.07 -6.72
C ARG A 445 -25.48 -9.77 -6.21
N MET A 446 -24.48 -9.91 -7.09
CA MET A 446 -23.07 -9.67 -6.76
C MET A 446 -22.82 -8.21 -6.35
N SER A 447 -23.45 -7.24 -7.01
CA SER A 447 -23.35 -5.82 -6.66
C SER A 447 -23.78 -5.56 -5.22
N ARG A 448 -24.93 -6.12 -4.79
CA ARG A 448 -25.40 -5.99 -3.39
C ARG A 448 -24.47 -6.70 -2.41
N ALA A 449 -24.02 -7.91 -2.75
CA ALA A 449 -23.13 -8.69 -1.90
C ALA A 449 -21.76 -8.00 -1.73
N ALA A 450 -21.22 -7.40 -2.79
CA ALA A 450 -19.99 -6.63 -2.76
C ALA A 450 -20.04 -5.47 -1.74
N ALA A 451 -21.10 -4.65 -1.82
CA ALA A 451 -21.28 -3.54 -0.89
C ALA A 451 -21.50 -4.00 0.56
N ALA A 452 -22.26 -5.06 0.76
CA ALA A 452 -22.48 -5.62 2.09
C ALA A 452 -21.18 -6.16 2.71
N ARG A 453 -20.33 -6.81 1.90
CA ARG A 453 -19.04 -7.34 2.33
C ARG A 453 -18.12 -6.24 2.85
N VAL A 454 -17.95 -5.16 2.09
CA VAL A 454 -17.08 -4.03 2.50
C VAL A 454 -17.57 -3.40 3.79
N ARG A 455 -18.89 -3.16 3.93
CA ARG A 455 -19.43 -2.61 5.18
C ARG A 455 -19.16 -3.49 6.38
N ALA A 456 -19.24 -4.79 6.23
CA ALA A 456 -18.99 -5.73 7.32
C ALA A 456 -17.51 -5.85 7.70
N GLN A 457 -16.58 -5.55 6.79
CA GLN A 457 -15.15 -5.79 7.02
C GLN A 457 -14.33 -4.52 7.23
N THR A 458 -14.62 -3.45 6.49
CA THR A 458 -13.70 -2.32 6.33
C THR A 458 -14.36 -0.95 6.47
N SER A 459 -15.63 -0.90 6.91
CA SER A 459 -16.29 0.38 7.22
C SER A 459 -15.63 1.10 8.39
N PRO A 460 -15.81 2.42 8.54
CA PRO A 460 -15.27 3.18 9.66
C PRO A 460 -15.68 2.61 11.03
N GLU A 461 -16.94 2.21 11.19
CA GLU A 461 -17.47 1.67 12.45
C GLU A 461 -16.77 0.36 12.86
N HIS A 462 -16.30 -0.42 11.87
CA HIS A 462 -15.62 -1.67 12.14
C HIS A 462 -14.11 -1.46 12.35
N THR A 463 -13.46 -0.69 11.50
CA THR A 463 -11.99 -0.55 11.51
C THR A 463 -11.49 0.50 12.48
N VAL A 464 -12.11 1.68 12.52
CA VAL A 464 -11.63 2.81 13.35
C VAL A 464 -11.84 2.50 14.83
N ASP A 465 -12.99 1.96 15.23
CA ASP A 465 -13.26 1.57 16.62
C ASP A 465 -12.26 0.51 17.11
N GLN A 466 -11.96 -0.49 16.26
CA GLN A 466 -10.94 -1.50 16.55
C GLN A 466 -9.55 -0.88 16.71
N GLU A 467 -9.20 0.02 15.85
CA GLU A 467 -7.91 0.71 15.83
C GLU A 467 -7.72 1.61 17.05
N MET A 468 -8.73 2.40 17.38
CA MET A 468 -8.74 3.25 18.58
C MET A 468 -8.66 2.42 19.87
N ALA A 469 -9.38 1.31 19.94
CA ALA A 469 -9.30 0.41 21.10
C ALA A 469 -7.90 -0.21 21.24
N LEU A 470 -7.27 -0.62 20.12
CA LEU A 470 -5.90 -1.14 20.10
C LEU A 470 -4.89 -0.12 20.63
N MET A 471 -5.08 1.14 20.29
CA MET A 471 -4.20 2.25 20.66
C MET A 471 -4.51 2.85 22.04
N GLY A 472 -5.62 2.47 22.68
CA GLY A 472 -6.07 3.07 23.93
C GLY A 472 -6.61 4.50 23.78
N LEU A 473 -7.08 4.84 22.57
CA LEU A 473 -7.65 6.14 22.22
C LEU A 473 -9.18 6.17 22.30
N ALA A 474 -9.83 5.04 22.59
CA ALA A 474 -11.28 4.98 22.70
C ALA A 474 -11.76 5.97 23.76
N ALA A 475 -12.62 6.93 23.39
CA ALA A 475 -13.33 7.76 24.34
C ALA A 475 -14.08 6.85 25.30
N GLY A 476 -13.99 7.12 26.60
CA GLY A 476 -14.80 6.41 27.61
C GLY A 476 -16.30 6.46 27.22
N PRO A 477 -17.16 5.60 27.78
CA PRO A 477 -18.57 5.41 27.36
C PRO A 477 -19.49 6.62 27.57
N GLY A 478 -19.02 7.83 27.23
CA GLY A 478 -19.72 9.08 27.43
C GLY A 478 -19.83 10.01 26.22
N GLY A 479 -19.31 9.65 25.06
CA GLY A 479 -19.11 10.58 23.93
C GLY A 479 -19.95 10.40 22.66
N ARG A 480 -21.01 9.58 22.65
CA ARG A 480 -22.02 9.67 21.56
C ARG A 480 -23.27 10.27 22.13
N GLY A 481 -23.40 11.61 21.95
CA GLY A 481 -24.63 12.33 22.26
C GLY A 481 -25.80 11.67 21.53
N GLU A 482 -26.83 11.36 22.30
CA GLU A 482 -28.19 11.18 21.81
C GLU A 482 -28.64 12.51 21.15
N GLU A 483 -28.38 12.65 19.86
CA GLU A 483 -29.08 13.61 19.02
C GLU A 483 -29.58 12.86 17.81
N ASN A 484 -30.79 12.30 17.98
CA ASN A 484 -31.86 12.24 16.97
C ASN A 484 -33.02 11.40 17.53
N ALA A 485 -33.93 12.10 18.24
CA ALA A 485 -35.32 11.67 18.37
C ALA A 485 -36.11 12.35 17.24
#